data_4fec2aa1877e07dae3da3e7d6a596403
#
_entry.id   4fec2aa1877e07dae3da3e7d6a596403
#
_cell.length_a   1.000
_cell.length_b   1.000
_cell.length_c   1.000
_cell.angle_alpha   90.00
_cell.angle_beta   90.00
_cell.angle_gamma   90.00
#
_symmetry.space_group_name_H-M   'P 1'
#
loop_
_entity.id
_entity.type
_entity.pdbx_description
1 polymer ?
#
loop_
_entity_poly.entity_id
_entity_poly.type
_entity_poly.pdbx_seq_one_letter_code
_entity_poly.pdbx_strand_id
1 'polypeptide(L)'
;MRPIIKENFSILFNENGYLELADFILKKNYQNILFLTDANTEKYCLKSFKKSICNINSKVSKIIDSNSFYYSLPHGESSKNIDESIKVWDFLIQNGFKRNSLIINLGGGMVTDIGGFISSTFMRGIDFVNVPTTLLGMVDASIGGKTGIDFKNLKNIIGKFEFAKIILIDDSFLETLNDQQIISGFAEMIKHALIDSPNHWNTIREIKSLKNISKDMVYNSILTKVNIIEKDPTEKDIRKYLNYGHTLGHAIESYLLGTKRELLHGEAIAIGMVLEAYLANKVSGLSIKELEEIKEAFKRKFDLIEFDKKQINSINELLIHDKKNSHGNINFTLIKSIGKYVIDQQADEKLIIEAFDYYLK
;
A
#
# COMPACT_ATOMS: atom_id res chain seq x y z
N MET A 1 9.43 -17.05 7.77
CA MET A 1 8.42 -17.01 6.67
C MET A 1 8.98 -17.72 5.44
N ARG A 2 8.14 -18.46 4.69
CA ARG A 2 8.54 -19.11 3.44
C ARG A 2 8.49 -18.09 2.29
N PRO A 3 9.40 -18.15 1.30
CA PRO A 3 9.31 -17.29 0.13
C PRO A 3 8.02 -17.56 -0.66
N ILE A 4 7.45 -16.51 -1.23
CA ILE A 4 6.30 -16.60 -2.12
C ILE A 4 6.82 -16.33 -3.53
N ILE A 5 6.88 -17.38 -4.34
CA ILE A 5 7.41 -17.32 -5.71
C ILE A 5 6.24 -17.40 -6.68
N LYS A 6 6.13 -16.42 -7.55
CA LYS A 6 5.13 -16.33 -8.61
C LYS A 6 5.81 -16.13 -9.96
N GLU A 7 5.06 -16.26 -11.05
CA GLU A 7 5.60 -16.15 -12.41
C GLU A 7 6.29 -14.79 -12.65
N ASN A 8 5.68 -13.71 -12.18
CA ASN A 8 6.13 -12.35 -12.47
C ASN A 8 6.95 -11.68 -11.36
N PHE A 9 6.91 -12.20 -10.13
CA PHE A 9 7.58 -11.63 -8.96
C PHE A 9 7.84 -12.64 -7.87
N SER A 10 8.76 -12.30 -6.98
CA SER A 10 9.02 -13.06 -5.75
C SER A 10 8.91 -12.17 -4.53
N ILE A 11 8.28 -12.67 -3.45
CA ILE A 11 8.30 -12.02 -2.14
C ILE A 11 9.19 -12.83 -1.23
N LEU A 12 10.25 -12.20 -0.76
CA LEU A 12 11.31 -12.79 0.04
C LEU A 12 11.33 -12.15 1.43
N PHE A 13 11.81 -12.88 2.42
CA PHE A 13 11.68 -12.46 3.82
C PHE A 13 13.00 -12.51 4.55
N ASN A 14 13.34 -11.41 5.25
CA ASN A 14 14.45 -11.32 6.20
C ASN A 14 15.78 -11.88 5.64
N GLU A 15 16.56 -12.55 6.45
CA GLU A 15 17.90 -13.03 6.10
C GLU A 15 17.93 -13.91 4.82
N ASN A 16 17.02 -14.86 4.69
CA ASN A 16 16.90 -15.66 3.47
C ASN A 16 16.56 -14.82 2.24
N GLY A 17 15.80 -13.76 2.43
CA GLY A 17 15.48 -12.80 1.36
C GLY A 17 16.70 -12.03 0.88
N TYR A 18 17.61 -11.66 1.78
CA TYR A 18 18.88 -11.02 1.40
C TYR A 18 19.79 -11.98 0.61
N LEU A 19 19.82 -13.28 0.96
CA LEU A 19 20.56 -14.31 0.21
C LEU A 19 20.09 -14.39 -1.24
N GLU A 20 18.78 -14.51 -1.44
CA GLU A 20 18.18 -14.60 -2.78
C GLU A 20 18.35 -13.30 -3.60
N LEU A 21 18.23 -12.13 -2.95
CA LEU A 21 18.48 -10.84 -3.59
C LEU A 21 19.95 -10.71 -4.02
N ALA A 22 20.88 -11.14 -3.17
CA ALA A 22 22.31 -11.14 -3.49
C ALA A 22 22.60 -12.05 -4.71
N ASP A 23 22.05 -13.24 -4.75
CA ASP A 23 22.16 -14.16 -5.88
C ASP A 23 21.54 -13.59 -7.17
N PHE A 24 20.40 -12.92 -7.05
CA PHE A 24 19.75 -12.23 -8.17
C PHE A 24 20.67 -11.15 -8.75
N ILE A 25 21.27 -10.28 -7.91
CA ILE A 25 22.21 -9.25 -8.33
C ILE A 25 23.44 -9.85 -9.03
N LEU A 26 23.99 -10.92 -8.48
CA LEU A 26 25.13 -11.62 -9.07
C LEU A 26 24.82 -12.22 -10.45
N LYS A 27 23.69 -12.90 -10.58
CA LYS A 27 23.26 -13.56 -11.83
C LYS A 27 23.02 -12.56 -12.95
N LYS A 28 22.40 -11.41 -12.62
CA LYS A 28 22.04 -10.38 -13.60
C LYS A 28 23.22 -9.48 -13.99
N ASN A 29 24.23 -9.38 -13.12
CA ASN A 29 25.45 -8.57 -13.35
C ASN A 29 25.14 -7.15 -13.81
N TYR A 30 24.34 -6.41 -13.03
CA TYR A 30 23.92 -5.05 -13.34
C TYR A 30 25.12 -4.10 -13.39
N GLN A 31 25.15 -3.23 -14.41
CA GLN A 31 26.18 -2.22 -14.57
C GLN A 31 26.04 -1.07 -13.56
N ASN A 32 24.79 -0.64 -13.31
CA ASN A 32 24.48 0.45 -12.39
C ASN A 32 23.30 0.00 -11.51
N ILE A 33 23.39 0.33 -10.23
CA ILE A 33 22.34 0.05 -9.22
C ILE A 33 22.00 1.38 -8.55
N LEU A 34 20.75 1.83 -8.66
CA LEU A 34 20.25 2.97 -7.91
C LEU A 34 19.59 2.52 -6.63
N PHE A 35 19.99 3.05 -5.50
CA PHE A 35 19.19 3.03 -4.25
C PHE A 35 18.33 4.29 -4.24
N LEU A 36 17.03 4.11 -4.47
CA LEU A 36 16.04 5.16 -4.40
C LEU A 36 15.38 5.12 -3.01
N THR A 37 15.54 6.21 -2.27
CA THR A 37 15.03 6.38 -0.90
C THR A 37 14.18 7.64 -0.80
N ASP A 38 13.59 7.90 0.34
CA ASP A 38 13.23 9.24 0.79
C ASP A 38 14.15 9.69 1.94
N ALA A 39 14.04 10.94 2.35
CA ALA A 39 14.90 11.52 3.40
C ALA A 39 14.86 10.73 4.73
N ASN A 40 13.72 10.11 5.07
CA ASN A 40 13.58 9.30 6.28
C ASN A 40 14.25 7.94 6.09
N THR A 41 13.99 7.27 4.99
CA THR A 41 14.51 5.91 4.75
C THR A 41 16.00 5.92 4.41
N GLU A 42 16.51 6.99 3.82
CA GLU A 42 17.95 7.23 3.72
C GLU A 42 18.61 7.24 5.11
N LYS A 43 18.02 8.02 6.03
CA LYS A 43 18.56 8.20 7.38
C LYS A 43 18.45 6.93 8.23
N TYR A 44 17.30 6.25 8.21
CA TYR A 44 17.00 5.19 9.18
C TYR A 44 17.18 3.76 8.61
N CYS A 45 17.08 3.56 7.30
CA CYS A 45 17.04 2.23 6.70
C CYS A 45 18.24 1.90 5.81
N LEU A 46 18.77 2.86 5.05
CA LEU A 46 19.78 2.60 4.02
C LEU A 46 21.05 1.93 4.55
N LYS A 47 21.55 2.41 5.70
CA LYS A 47 22.80 1.87 6.30
C LYS A 47 22.61 0.41 6.74
N SER A 48 21.49 0.07 7.37
CA SER A 48 21.20 -1.31 7.83
C SER A 48 20.98 -2.23 6.63
N PHE A 49 20.22 -1.81 5.62
CA PHE A 49 20.02 -2.54 4.38
C PHE A 49 21.34 -2.88 3.69
N LYS A 50 22.20 -1.86 3.46
CA LYS A 50 23.52 -2.07 2.85
C LYS A 50 24.38 -3.05 3.65
N LYS A 51 24.40 -2.89 4.97
CA LYS A 51 25.13 -3.82 5.86
C LYS A 51 24.62 -5.25 5.68
N SER A 52 23.32 -5.46 5.68
CA SER A 52 22.71 -6.80 5.54
C SER A 52 23.09 -7.44 4.20
N ILE A 53 22.91 -6.75 3.07
CA ILE A 53 23.20 -7.31 1.74
C ILE A 53 24.69 -7.52 1.50
N CYS A 54 25.57 -6.60 1.96
CA CYS A 54 27.02 -6.71 1.77
C CYS A 54 27.65 -7.82 2.63
N ASN A 55 27.08 -8.13 3.78
CA ASN A 55 27.56 -9.20 4.64
C ASN A 55 27.28 -10.61 4.09
N ILE A 56 26.37 -10.75 3.13
CA ILE A 56 26.03 -12.06 2.53
C ILE A 56 27.20 -12.64 1.74
N ASN A 57 27.84 -11.81 0.90
CA ASN A 57 28.86 -12.28 -0.04
C ASN A 57 29.80 -11.15 -0.46
N SER A 58 31.09 -11.40 -0.38
CA SER A 58 32.13 -10.41 -0.76
C SER A 58 32.05 -9.95 -2.22
N LYS A 59 31.55 -10.79 -3.15
CA LYS A 59 31.35 -10.39 -4.56
C LYS A 59 30.21 -9.38 -4.68
N VAL A 60 29.09 -9.60 -3.96
CA VAL A 60 27.98 -8.65 -3.92
C VAL A 60 28.40 -7.32 -3.29
N SER A 61 29.16 -7.38 -2.18
CA SER A 61 29.72 -6.17 -1.56
C SER A 61 30.52 -5.34 -2.57
N LYS A 62 31.43 -5.99 -3.34
CA LYS A 62 32.21 -5.30 -4.37
C LYS A 62 31.32 -4.68 -5.46
N ILE A 63 30.28 -5.36 -5.92
CA ILE A 63 29.36 -4.81 -6.93
C ILE A 63 28.64 -3.59 -6.35
N ILE A 64 28.11 -3.70 -5.13
CA ILE A 64 27.41 -2.59 -4.46
C ILE A 64 28.36 -1.41 -4.26
N ASP A 65 29.59 -1.65 -3.82
CA ASP A 65 30.56 -0.57 -3.57
C ASP A 65 31.01 0.13 -4.88
N SER A 66 31.05 -0.60 -6.00
CA SER A 66 31.58 -0.06 -7.27
C SER A 66 30.49 0.50 -8.19
N ASN A 67 29.27 -0.03 -8.15
CA ASN A 67 28.21 0.24 -9.13
C ASN A 67 27.00 0.96 -8.57
N SER A 68 27.01 1.35 -7.27
CA SER A 68 25.86 1.97 -6.63
C SER A 68 25.82 3.47 -6.74
N PHE A 69 24.63 3.96 -6.98
CA PHE A 69 24.22 5.36 -6.94
C PHE A 69 23.10 5.54 -5.92
N TYR A 70 22.95 6.75 -5.42
CA TYR A 70 21.99 7.07 -4.37
C TYR A 70 21.19 8.29 -4.77
N TYR A 71 19.87 8.22 -4.65
CA TYR A 71 18.99 9.35 -4.86
C TYR A 71 17.93 9.36 -3.76
N SER A 72 17.79 10.48 -3.08
CA SER A 72 16.82 10.66 -2.00
C SER A 72 15.71 11.62 -2.44
N LEU A 73 14.50 11.11 -2.49
CA LEU A 73 13.30 11.92 -2.71
C LEU A 73 12.98 12.76 -1.46
N PRO A 74 12.33 13.93 -1.58
CA PRO A 74 11.72 14.55 -0.43
C PRO A 74 10.70 13.57 0.19
N HIS A 75 10.56 13.57 1.53
CA HIS A 75 9.61 12.68 2.17
C HIS A 75 8.17 13.15 1.99
N GLY A 76 7.23 12.21 2.03
CA GLY A 76 5.79 12.49 1.99
C GLY A 76 5.16 12.29 0.61
N GLU A 77 3.84 12.13 0.60
CA GLU A 77 3.06 11.82 -0.60
C GLU A 77 3.16 12.91 -1.68
N SER A 78 3.37 14.18 -1.27
CA SER A 78 3.57 15.30 -2.21
C SER A 78 4.74 15.12 -3.18
N SER A 79 5.68 14.22 -2.88
CA SER A 79 6.82 13.88 -3.75
C SER A 79 6.49 12.83 -4.81
N LYS A 80 5.29 12.21 -4.75
CA LYS A 80 4.83 11.24 -5.74
C LYS A 80 4.24 11.92 -6.98
N ASN A 81 5.07 12.64 -7.72
CA ASN A 81 4.64 13.47 -8.84
C ASN A 81 5.58 13.38 -10.05
N ILE A 82 5.18 14.02 -11.16
CA ILE A 82 5.94 14.00 -12.42
C ILE A 82 7.25 14.77 -12.31
N ASP A 83 7.31 15.85 -11.53
CA ASP A 83 8.51 16.70 -11.44
C ASP A 83 9.65 15.95 -10.74
N GLU A 84 9.36 15.21 -9.67
CA GLU A 84 10.33 14.33 -9.03
C GLU A 84 10.73 13.17 -9.96
N SER A 85 9.81 12.63 -10.73
CA SER A 85 10.13 11.59 -11.73
C SER A 85 11.12 12.10 -12.79
N ILE A 86 10.91 13.33 -13.28
CA ILE A 86 11.82 13.97 -14.26
C ILE A 86 13.23 14.12 -13.66
N LYS A 87 13.34 14.59 -12.42
CA LYS A 87 14.65 14.74 -11.74
C LYS A 87 15.39 13.40 -11.62
N VAL A 88 14.66 12.33 -11.29
CA VAL A 88 15.27 11.00 -11.20
C VAL A 88 15.66 10.48 -12.58
N TRP A 89 14.87 10.66 -13.64
CA TRP A 89 15.26 10.29 -15.00
C TRP A 89 16.50 11.06 -15.47
N ASP A 90 16.58 12.36 -15.19
CA ASP A 90 17.77 13.16 -15.50
C ASP A 90 19.01 12.62 -14.76
N PHE A 91 18.86 12.29 -13.46
CA PHE A 91 19.91 11.66 -12.68
C PHE A 91 20.38 10.34 -13.30
N LEU A 92 19.46 9.48 -13.72
CA LEU A 92 19.77 8.20 -14.35
C LEU A 92 20.56 8.41 -15.66
N ILE A 93 20.15 9.39 -16.50
CA ILE A 93 20.82 9.71 -17.78
C ILE A 93 22.23 10.21 -17.52
N GLN A 94 22.40 11.18 -16.62
CA GLN A 94 23.69 11.79 -16.31
C GLN A 94 24.70 10.80 -15.75
N ASN A 95 24.23 9.75 -15.04
CA ASN A 95 25.06 8.71 -14.47
C ASN A 95 25.18 7.45 -15.35
N GLY A 96 24.76 7.53 -16.62
CA GLY A 96 25.00 6.49 -17.62
C GLY A 96 24.19 5.21 -17.39
N PHE A 97 23.03 5.30 -16.74
CA PHE A 97 22.12 4.14 -16.59
C PHE A 97 21.61 3.68 -17.95
N LYS A 98 21.53 2.35 -18.11
CA LYS A 98 21.12 1.68 -19.35
C LYS A 98 20.08 0.59 -19.01
N ARG A 99 19.64 -0.17 -20.03
CA ARG A 99 18.68 -1.26 -19.85
C ARG A 99 19.13 -2.34 -18.87
N ASN A 100 20.45 -2.57 -18.75
CA ASN A 100 21.02 -3.48 -17.75
C ASN A 100 21.37 -2.75 -16.46
N SER A 101 20.42 -2.00 -15.92
CA SER A 101 20.53 -1.32 -14.63
C SER A 101 19.41 -1.80 -13.70
N LEU A 102 19.58 -1.61 -12.41
CA LEU A 102 18.64 -1.98 -11.37
C LEU A 102 18.26 -0.74 -10.53
N ILE A 103 16.99 -0.59 -10.20
CA ILE A 103 16.55 0.33 -9.14
C ILE A 103 16.10 -0.48 -7.93
N ILE A 104 16.65 -0.19 -6.76
CA ILE A 104 16.21 -0.72 -5.47
C ILE A 104 15.42 0.39 -4.76
N ASN A 105 14.11 0.25 -4.74
CA ASN A 105 13.18 1.16 -4.06
C ASN A 105 13.15 0.82 -2.57
N LEU A 106 13.92 1.53 -1.76
CA LEU A 106 13.98 1.33 -0.32
C LEU A 106 13.15 2.40 0.39
N GLY A 107 11.90 2.09 0.72
CA GLY A 107 11.00 3.08 1.32
C GLY A 107 9.59 2.58 1.55
N GLY A 108 8.70 3.47 1.97
CA GLY A 108 7.28 3.21 2.10
C GLY A 108 6.56 3.10 0.74
N GLY A 109 5.23 3.04 0.77
CA GLY A 109 4.38 2.96 -0.43
C GLY A 109 4.68 4.05 -1.46
N MET A 110 4.89 5.29 -1.03
CA MET A 110 5.25 6.40 -1.90
C MET A 110 6.51 6.08 -2.73
N VAL A 111 7.59 5.63 -2.08
CA VAL A 111 8.86 5.32 -2.77
C VAL A 111 8.71 4.12 -3.70
N THR A 112 7.96 3.09 -3.30
CA THR A 112 7.74 1.91 -4.15
C THR A 112 6.88 2.21 -5.37
N ASP A 113 5.88 3.10 -5.24
CA ASP A 113 5.00 3.51 -6.34
C ASP A 113 5.75 4.36 -7.38
N ILE A 114 6.38 5.47 -6.96
CA ILE A 114 7.10 6.35 -7.88
C ILE A 114 8.34 5.64 -8.44
N GLY A 115 9.07 4.87 -7.63
CA GLY A 115 10.25 4.13 -8.09
C GLY A 115 9.89 3.05 -9.10
N GLY A 116 8.77 2.35 -8.90
CA GLY A 116 8.22 1.41 -9.88
C GLY A 116 7.80 2.10 -11.17
N PHE A 117 7.14 3.26 -11.09
CA PHE A 117 6.77 4.07 -12.26
C PHE A 117 8.00 4.54 -13.04
N ILE A 118 8.99 5.11 -12.36
CA ILE A 118 10.26 5.54 -12.96
C ILE A 118 10.95 4.36 -13.66
N SER A 119 11.06 3.22 -12.99
CA SER A 119 11.71 2.02 -13.54
C SER A 119 10.97 1.48 -14.76
N SER A 120 9.64 1.44 -14.71
CA SER A 120 8.80 0.89 -15.79
C SER A 120 8.76 1.76 -17.06
N THR A 121 9.10 3.04 -16.93
CA THR A 121 9.06 4.02 -18.03
C THR A 121 10.45 4.37 -18.57
N PHE A 122 11.48 4.37 -17.73
CA PHE A 122 12.86 4.63 -18.15
C PHE A 122 13.32 3.57 -19.17
N MET A 123 13.80 4.00 -20.32
CA MET A 123 14.25 3.13 -21.45
C MET A 123 13.24 2.02 -21.85
N ARG A 124 11.95 2.23 -21.67
CA ARG A 124 10.83 1.29 -21.86
C ARG A 124 10.80 0.15 -20.85
N GLY A 125 11.40 0.35 -19.69
CA GLY A 125 11.46 -0.57 -18.57
C GLY A 125 12.87 -1.07 -18.27
N ILE A 126 13.25 -0.93 -16.99
CA ILE A 126 14.44 -1.56 -16.38
C ILE A 126 14.00 -2.36 -15.17
N ASP A 127 14.82 -3.32 -14.75
CA ASP A 127 14.51 -4.14 -13.58
C ASP A 127 14.47 -3.29 -12.30
N PHE A 128 13.53 -3.59 -11.40
CA PHE A 128 13.47 -2.97 -10.08
C PHE A 128 13.11 -3.97 -9.00
N VAL A 129 13.50 -3.64 -7.77
CA VAL A 129 13.25 -4.38 -6.53
C VAL A 129 12.59 -3.44 -5.55
N ASN A 130 11.54 -3.88 -4.86
CA ASN A 130 10.94 -3.15 -3.76
C ASN A 130 11.43 -3.68 -2.42
N VAL A 131 11.85 -2.79 -1.54
CA VAL A 131 12.21 -3.06 -0.14
C VAL A 131 11.35 -2.15 0.74
N PRO A 132 10.08 -2.52 0.96
CA PRO A 132 9.16 -1.70 1.74
C PRO A 132 9.60 -1.59 3.20
N THR A 133 9.60 -0.37 3.72
CA THR A 133 10.05 -0.07 5.09
C THR A 133 8.91 0.33 6.03
N THR A 134 7.69 0.44 5.52
CA THR A 134 6.48 0.68 6.31
C THR A 134 5.59 -0.55 6.31
N LEU A 135 4.78 -0.74 7.36
CA LEU A 135 3.84 -1.86 7.41
C LEU A 135 2.87 -1.84 6.22
N LEU A 136 2.34 -0.66 5.87
CA LEU A 136 1.50 -0.47 4.68
C LEU A 136 2.21 -0.92 3.40
N GLY A 137 3.46 -0.52 3.23
CA GLY A 137 4.28 -0.96 2.10
C GLY A 137 4.47 -2.46 2.07
N MET A 138 4.73 -3.10 3.23
CA MET A 138 4.98 -4.53 3.34
C MET A 138 3.76 -5.39 3.02
N VAL A 139 2.57 -4.99 3.49
CA VAL A 139 1.37 -5.83 3.35
C VAL A 139 0.52 -5.46 2.13
N ASP A 140 0.68 -4.24 1.62
CA ASP A 140 -0.21 -3.72 0.56
C ASP A 140 0.54 -3.03 -0.58
N ALA A 141 1.03 -1.81 -0.43
CA ALA A 141 1.41 -0.93 -1.52
C ALA A 141 2.49 -1.51 -2.45
N SER A 142 3.55 -2.14 -1.93
CA SER A 142 4.64 -2.69 -2.77
C SER A 142 4.25 -3.93 -3.57
N ILE A 143 3.07 -4.53 -3.29
CA ILE A 143 2.63 -5.81 -3.83
C ILE A 143 1.51 -5.58 -4.85
N GLY A 144 1.66 -6.14 -6.04
CA GLY A 144 0.57 -6.13 -7.03
C GLY A 144 0.82 -5.31 -8.27
N GLY A 145 2.03 -4.74 -8.39
CA GLY A 145 2.49 -4.12 -9.63
C GLY A 145 1.78 -2.82 -10.03
N LYS A 146 0.92 -2.27 -9.19
CA LYS A 146 0.39 -0.91 -9.40
C LYS A 146 1.53 0.07 -9.11
N THR A 147 2.06 0.70 -10.14
CA THR A 147 3.06 1.75 -10.02
C THR A 147 2.49 3.04 -10.57
N GLY A 148 2.77 4.17 -9.94
CA GLY A 148 2.15 5.41 -10.40
C GLY A 148 2.54 6.64 -9.62
N ILE A 149 2.05 7.75 -10.12
CA ILE A 149 2.25 9.09 -9.58
C ILE A 149 0.93 9.86 -9.55
N ASP A 150 0.91 10.87 -8.71
CA ASP A 150 -0.18 11.81 -8.60
C ASP A 150 -0.03 12.91 -9.67
N PHE A 151 -1.14 13.42 -10.16
CA PHE A 151 -1.15 14.50 -11.12
C PHE A 151 -2.35 15.44 -10.90
N LYS A 152 -2.11 16.75 -10.84
CA LYS A 152 -3.15 17.78 -10.64
C LYS A 152 -4.11 17.47 -9.48
N ASN A 153 -3.60 17.15 -8.33
CA ASN A 153 -4.35 16.78 -7.11
C ASN A 153 -5.17 15.47 -7.22
N LEU A 154 -4.99 14.69 -8.28
CA LEU A 154 -5.59 13.36 -8.41
C LEU A 154 -4.55 12.31 -8.07
N LYS A 155 -4.85 11.46 -7.09
CA LYS A 155 -3.96 10.39 -6.66
C LYS A 155 -3.89 9.26 -7.69
N ASN A 156 -2.69 8.73 -7.91
CA ASN A 156 -2.43 7.53 -8.70
C ASN A 156 -3.01 7.53 -10.13
N ILE A 157 -3.24 8.71 -10.72
CA ILE A 157 -3.93 8.83 -12.01
C ILE A 157 -3.03 8.49 -13.22
N ILE A 158 -1.71 8.60 -13.05
CA ILE A 158 -0.74 8.24 -14.07
C ILE A 158 0.08 7.07 -13.58
N GLY A 159 0.02 5.94 -14.25
CA GLY A 159 0.73 4.77 -13.80
C GLY A 159 0.76 3.62 -14.80
N LYS A 160 1.38 2.53 -14.38
CA LYS A 160 1.52 1.30 -15.15
C LYS A 160 1.41 0.09 -14.23
N PHE A 161 0.85 -1.00 -14.74
CA PHE A 161 0.99 -2.30 -14.09
C PHE A 161 2.36 -2.89 -14.46
N GLU A 162 3.30 -2.87 -13.51
CA GLU A 162 4.63 -3.47 -13.65
C GLU A 162 5.07 -4.08 -12.33
N PHE A 163 5.47 -5.35 -12.35
CA PHE A 163 5.87 -6.06 -11.14
C PHE A 163 7.34 -5.85 -10.83
N ALA A 164 7.65 -5.56 -9.56
CA ALA A 164 9.01 -5.67 -9.04
C ALA A 164 9.52 -7.10 -9.19
N LYS A 165 10.78 -7.31 -9.60
CA LYS A 165 11.34 -8.66 -9.72
C LYS A 165 11.38 -9.37 -8.37
N ILE A 166 11.70 -8.61 -7.33
CA ILE A 166 11.74 -9.07 -5.94
C ILE A 166 11.08 -8.00 -5.07
N ILE A 167 10.29 -8.45 -4.09
CA ILE A 167 9.82 -7.66 -2.98
C ILE A 167 10.48 -8.26 -1.74
N LEU A 168 11.40 -7.54 -1.11
CA LEU A 168 12.10 -7.99 0.09
C LEU A 168 11.46 -7.40 1.33
N ILE A 169 10.81 -8.23 2.13
CA ILE A 169 10.19 -7.88 3.40
C ILE A 169 11.21 -8.12 4.53
N ASP A 170 11.63 -7.05 5.16
CA ASP A 170 12.47 -7.09 6.37
C ASP A 170 11.75 -6.37 7.50
N ASP A 171 11.21 -7.13 8.42
CA ASP A 171 10.40 -6.63 9.53
C ASP A 171 11.21 -5.81 10.55
N SER A 172 12.54 -5.85 10.52
CA SER A 172 13.38 -4.98 11.36
C SER A 172 13.20 -3.49 11.06
N PHE A 173 12.77 -3.13 9.86
CA PHE A 173 12.46 -1.73 9.54
C PHE A 173 11.27 -1.17 10.33
N LEU A 174 10.39 -2.02 10.85
CA LEU A 174 9.28 -1.59 11.69
C LEU A 174 9.73 -1.08 13.07
N GLU A 175 10.94 -1.43 13.52
CA GLU A 175 11.47 -0.99 14.81
C GLU A 175 11.68 0.54 14.90
N THR A 176 11.95 1.19 13.77
CA THR A 176 12.13 2.64 13.68
C THR A 176 10.91 3.39 13.17
N LEU A 177 9.84 2.66 12.83
CA LEU A 177 8.61 3.22 12.31
C LEU A 177 7.76 3.77 13.47
N ASN A 178 7.17 4.97 13.30
CA ASN A 178 6.29 5.53 14.31
C ASN A 178 4.93 4.80 14.35
N ASP A 179 4.27 4.87 15.51
CA ASP A 179 3.01 4.16 15.77
C ASP A 179 1.90 4.55 14.77
N GLN A 180 1.86 5.79 14.30
CA GLN A 180 0.87 6.26 13.35
C GLN A 180 1.02 5.58 11.98
N GLN A 181 2.24 5.38 11.51
CA GLN A 181 2.51 4.63 10.28
C GLN A 181 2.22 3.12 10.46
N ILE A 182 2.44 2.57 11.65
CA ILE A 182 2.07 1.18 11.96
C ILE A 182 0.55 1.03 11.94
N ILE A 183 -0.19 1.95 12.56
CA ILE A 183 -1.68 1.96 12.55
C ILE A 183 -2.22 2.06 11.11
N SER A 184 -1.62 2.89 10.27
CA SER A 184 -2.00 3.01 8.87
C SER A 184 -1.84 1.68 8.11
N GLY A 185 -0.72 0.98 8.27
CA GLY A 185 -0.53 -0.35 7.68
C GLY A 185 -1.44 -1.42 8.29
N PHE A 186 -1.75 -1.30 9.59
CA PHE A 186 -2.63 -2.23 10.28
C PHE A 186 -4.08 -2.14 9.78
N ALA A 187 -4.55 -0.98 9.33
CA ALA A 187 -5.85 -0.83 8.68
C ALA A 187 -5.99 -1.75 7.46
N GLU A 188 -4.93 -1.85 6.64
CA GLU A 188 -4.90 -2.75 5.50
C GLU A 188 -4.89 -4.23 5.91
N MET A 189 -4.20 -4.57 7.00
CA MET A 189 -4.28 -5.94 7.55
C MET A 189 -5.69 -6.29 8.02
N ILE A 190 -6.41 -5.34 8.62
CA ILE A 190 -7.83 -5.50 8.99
C ILE A 190 -8.67 -5.71 7.72
N LYS A 191 -8.47 -4.91 6.68
CA LYS A 191 -9.15 -5.08 5.39
C LYS A 191 -8.91 -6.49 4.83
N HIS A 192 -7.67 -6.93 4.77
CA HIS A 192 -7.34 -8.26 4.29
C HIS A 192 -8.05 -9.36 5.11
N ALA A 193 -8.09 -9.21 6.42
CA ALA A 193 -8.76 -10.18 7.29
C ALA A 193 -10.28 -10.23 7.07
N LEU A 194 -10.94 -9.07 6.90
CA LEU A 194 -12.37 -8.96 6.63
C LEU A 194 -12.77 -9.58 5.30
N ILE A 195 -11.93 -9.45 4.27
CA ILE A 195 -12.21 -10.02 2.94
C ILE A 195 -11.75 -11.47 2.80
N ASP A 196 -10.86 -11.97 3.64
CA ASP A 196 -10.32 -13.32 3.53
C ASP A 196 -11.23 -14.37 4.19
N SER A 197 -11.31 -14.34 5.51
CA SER A 197 -12.02 -15.39 6.25
C SER A 197 -12.35 -15.00 7.70
N PRO A 198 -13.36 -15.65 8.31
CA PRO A 198 -13.66 -15.47 9.74
C PRO A 198 -12.48 -15.83 10.66
N ASN A 199 -11.66 -16.82 10.30
CA ASN A 199 -10.50 -17.20 11.11
C ASN A 199 -9.42 -16.11 11.07
N HIS A 200 -9.14 -15.53 9.91
CA HIS A 200 -8.18 -14.44 9.78
C HIS A 200 -8.67 -13.21 10.54
N TRP A 201 -9.97 -12.87 10.39
CA TRP A 201 -10.60 -11.80 11.14
C TRP A 201 -10.48 -11.99 12.66
N ASN A 202 -10.80 -13.16 13.19
CA ASN A 202 -10.69 -13.46 14.61
C ASN A 202 -9.25 -13.23 15.12
N THR A 203 -8.25 -13.60 14.35
CA THR A 203 -6.84 -13.38 14.72
C THR A 203 -6.48 -11.90 14.81
N ILE A 204 -6.91 -11.08 13.82
CA ILE A 204 -6.56 -9.66 13.73
C ILE A 204 -7.35 -8.81 14.74
N ARG A 205 -8.65 -9.09 14.92
CA ARG A 205 -9.50 -8.28 15.85
C ARG A 205 -9.06 -8.38 17.31
N GLU A 206 -8.49 -9.52 17.73
CA GLU A 206 -8.06 -9.77 19.11
C GLU A 206 -6.73 -9.08 19.49
N ILE A 207 -6.02 -8.47 18.54
CA ILE A 207 -4.79 -7.70 18.80
C ILE A 207 -5.11 -6.54 19.75
N LYS A 208 -4.47 -6.53 20.92
CA LYS A 208 -4.64 -5.49 21.94
C LYS A 208 -3.65 -4.32 21.79
N SER A 209 -2.50 -4.57 21.20
CA SER A 209 -1.43 -3.58 20.99
C SER A 209 -0.76 -3.81 19.64
N LEU A 210 -0.38 -2.75 18.96
CA LEU A 210 0.37 -2.81 17.69
C LEU A 210 1.69 -3.57 17.83
N LYS A 211 2.28 -3.58 19.03
CA LYS A 211 3.50 -4.37 19.33
C LYS A 211 3.27 -5.88 19.26
N ASN A 212 2.01 -6.32 19.24
CA ASN A 212 1.64 -7.74 19.16
C ASN A 212 1.41 -8.19 17.70
N ILE A 213 1.66 -7.33 16.70
CA ILE A 213 1.63 -7.73 15.29
C ILE A 213 2.78 -8.70 15.06
N SER A 214 2.44 -9.96 14.82
CA SER A 214 3.43 -11.00 14.58
C SER A 214 3.82 -11.11 13.11
N LYS A 215 4.98 -11.71 12.85
CA LYS A 215 5.43 -12.04 11.48
C LYS A 215 4.42 -12.89 10.72
N ASP A 216 3.75 -13.82 11.40
CA ASP A 216 2.72 -14.68 10.77
C ASP A 216 1.48 -13.89 10.37
N MET A 217 1.09 -12.87 11.14
CA MET A 217 -0.02 -11.98 10.78
C MET A 217 0.31 -11.17 9.54
N VAL A 218 1.52 -10.61 9.45
CA VAL A 218 2.02 -9.90 8.26
C VAL A 218 2.04 -10.86 7.06
N TYR A 219 2.55 -12.06 7.23
CA TYR A 219 2.62 -13.08 6.19
C TYR A 219 1.23 -13.48 5.67
N ASN A 220 0.26 -13.72 6.55
CA ASN A 220 -1.11 -14.06 6.18
C ASN A 220 -1.79 -12.91 5.42
N SER A 221 -1.56 -11.67 5.85
CA SER A 221 -2.05 -10.47 5.15
C SER A 221 -1.48 -10.41 3.72
N ILE A 222 -0.18 -10.64 3.56
CA ILE A 222 0.48 -10.72 2.24
C ILE A 222 -0.12 -11.85 1.39
N LEU A 223 -0.33 -13.02 1.96
CA LEU A 223 -0.92 -14.17 1.24
C LEU A 223 -2.31 -13.86 0.72
N THR A 224 -3.16 -13.23 1.54
CA THR A 224 -4.50 -12.81 1.13
C THR A 224 -4.43 -11.92 -0.12
N LYS A 225 -3.59 -10.90 -0.09
CA LYS A 225 -3.41 -10.00 -1.24
C LYS A 225 -2.87 -10.72 -2.47
N VAL A 226 -1.82 -11.52 -2.30
CA VAL A 226 -1.20 -12.28 -3.41
C VAL A 226 -2.20 -13.22 -4.08
N ASN A 227 -3.01 -13.95 -3.31
CA ASN A 227 -4.02 -14.85 -3.84
C ASN A 227 -5.09 -14.14 -4.69
N ILE A 228 -5.41 -12.90 -4.36
CA ILE A 228 -6.35 -12.07 -5.12
C ILE A 228 -5.70 -11.56 -6.41
N ILE A 229 -4.47 -11.01 -6.30
CA ILE A 229 -3.73 -10.45 -7.44
C ILE A 229 -3.41 -11.52 -8.49
N GLU A 230 -3.09 -12.73 -8.06
CA GLU A 230 -2.78 -13.85 -8.97
C GLU A 230 -3.97 -14.20 -9.86
N LYS A 231 -5.18 -14.09 -9.33
CA LYS A 231 -6.42 -14.38 -10.07
C LYS A 231 -6.85 -13.21 -10.96
N ASP A 232 -6.52 -11.98 -10.58
CA ASP A 232 -6.90 -10.76 -11.33
C ASP A 232 -5.78 -9.70 -11.26
N PRO A 233 -4.72 -9.82 -12.06
CA PRO A 233 -3.58 -8.90 -12.02
C PRO A 233 -3.92 -7.46 -12.38
N THR A 234 -4.97 -7.23 -13.18
CA THR A 234 -5.31 -5.92 -13.76
C THR A 234 -6.59 -5.28 -13.18
N GLU A 235 -7.17 -5.88 -12.11
CA GLU A 235 -8.32 -5.33 -11.37
C GLU A 235 -9.60 -5.15 -12.22
N LYS A 236 -9.92 -6.16 -12.96
CA LYS A 236 -11.15 -6.18 -13.78
C LYS A 236 -12.33 -6.81 -13.02
N ASP A 237 -12.06 -7.64 -12.02
CA ASP A 237 -13.04 -8.44 -11.29
C ASP A 237 -12.68 -8.55 -9.80
N ILE A 238 -12.20 -9.71 -9.35
CA ILE A 238 -12.02 -10.03 -7.92
C ILE A 238 -11.01 -9.14 -7.20
N ARG A 239 -10.05 -8.55 -7.89
CA ARG A 239 -9.10 -7.61 -7.25
C ARG A 239 -9.78 -6.36 -6.74
N LYS A 240 -10.99 -6.02 -7.24
CA LYS A 240 -11.83 -4.95 -6.68
C LYS A 240 -12.18 -5.18 -5.21
N TYR A 241 -12.10 -6.42 -4.70
CA TYR A 241 -12.32 -6.72 -3.27
C TYR A 241 -11.36 -5.99 -2.35
N LEU A 242 -10.13 -5.72 -2.83
CA LEU A 242 -9.17 -4.90 -2.12
C LEU A 242 -9.59 -3.43 -1.97
N ASN A 243 -10.66 -3.01 -2.65
CA ASN A 243 -11.23 -1.66 -2.56
C ASN A 243 -12.30 -1.51 -1.46
N TYR A 244 -12.56 -2.54 -0.65
CA TYR A 244 -13.44 -2.41 0.52
C TYR A 244 -12.91 -1.31 1.47
N GLY A 245 -13.78 -0.38 1.83
CA GLY A 245 -13.42 0.80 2.63
C GLY A 245 -12.80 1.95 1.83
N HIS A 246 -12.42 1.74 0.58
CA HIS A 246 -11.65 2.72 -0.19
C HIS A 246 -12.52 3.80 -0.84
N THR A 247 -13.78 3.51 -1.21
CA THR A 247 -14.64 4.49 -1.87
C THR A 247 -14.88 5.70 -0.94
N LEU A 248 -15.34 5.46 0.28
CA LEU A 248 -15.51 6.53 1.28
C LEU A 248 -14.19 6.96 1.90
N GLY A 249 -13.26 6.03 2.11
CA GLY A 249 -11.95 6.32 2.67
C GLY A 249 -11.16 7.33 1.83
N HIS A 250 -11.06 7.15 0.52
CA HIS A 250 -10.38 8.09 -0.37
C HIS A 250 -11.05 9.46 -0.45
N ALA A 251 -12.38 9.52 -0.38
CA ALA A 251 -13.08 10.79 -0.34
C ALA A 251 -12.76 11.57 0.95
N ILE A 252 -12.72 10.88 2.10
CA ILE A 252 -12.32 11.44 3.39
C ILE A 252 -10.86 11.89 3.36
N GLU A 253 -9.95 11.04 2.88
CA GLU A 253 -8.53 11.34 2.73
C GLU A 253 -8.32 12.60 1.87
N SER A 254 -8.98 12.67 0.72
CA SER A 254 -8.91 13.82 -0.20
C SER A 254 -9.48 15.09 0.42
N TYR A 255 -10.58 14.98 1.17
CA TYR A 255 -11.19 16.13 1.86
C TYR A 255 -10.29 16.72 2.93
N LEU A 256 -9.55 15.86 3.66
CA LEU A 256 -8.69 16.30 4.76
C LEU A 256 -7.25 16.61 4.34
N LEU A 257 -6.87 16.29 3.11
CA LEU A 257 -5.53 16.51 2.56
C LEU A 257 -5.12 17.99 2.67
N GLY A 258 -3.93 18.25 3.22
CA GLY A 258 -3.39 19.60 3.42
C GLY A 258 -4.08 20.41 4.52
N THR A 259 -5.00 19.82 5.29
CA THR A 259 -5.62 20.46 6.46
C THR A 259 -4.84 20.12 7.74
N LYS A 260 -5.14 20.81 8.85
CA LYS A 260 -4.60 20.48 10.17
C LYS A 260 -5.07 19.11 10.70
N ARG A 261 -6.05 18.51 10.06
CA ARG A 261 -6.65 17.20 10.40
C ARG A 261 -6.33 16.15 9.34
N GLU A 262 -5.26 16.36 8.57
CA GLU A 262 -4.80 15.40 7.57
C GLU A 262 -4.60 14.01 8.19
N LEU A 263 -5.17 13.00 7.55
CA LEU A 263 -5.10 11.60 7.96
C LEU A 263 -4.12 10.84 7.07
N LEU A 264 -3.45 9.87 7.65
CA LEU A 264 -2.75 8.88 6.86
C LEU A 264 -3.76 7.99 6.12
N HIS A 265 -3.35 7.45 4.99
CA HIS A 265 -4.18 6.59 4.13
C HIS A 265 -4.98 5.55 4.92
N GLY A 266 -4.31 4.72 5.73
CA GLY A 266 -4.97 3.66 6.48
C GLY A 266 -5.95 4.15 7.55
N GLU A 267 -5.74 5.35 8.12
CA GLU A 267 -6.69 5.96 9.06
C GLU A 267 -8.00 6.32 8.33
N ALA A 268 -7.88 6.91 7.14
CA ALA A 268 -9.04 7.24 6.31
C ALA A 268 -9.76 5.97 5.81
N ILE A 269 -9.01 4.93 5.40
CA ILE A 269 -9.58 3.64 4.99
C ILE A 269 -10.28 2.95 6.18
N ALA A 270 -9.75 3.06 7.39
CA ALA A 270 -10.39 2.51 8.59
C ALA A 270 -11.79 3.12 8.81
N ILE A 271 -11.92 4.44 8.68
CA ILE A 271 -13.22 5.11 8.72
C ILE A 271 -14.12 4.60 7.59
N GLY A 272 -13.59 4.56 6.36
CA GLY A 272 -14.31 4.06 5.19
C GLY A 272 -14.84 2.65 5.38
N MET A 273 -14.07 1.73 5.98
CA MET A 273 -14.50 0.36 6.25
C MET A 273 -15.69 0.29 7.21
N VAL A 274 -15.74 1.14 8.24
CA VAL A 274 -16.90 1.18 9.18
C VAL A 274 -18.13 1.74 8.47
N LEU A 275 -17.98 2.81 7.69
CA LEU A 275 -19.07 3.41 6.91
C LEU A 275 -19.60 2.41 5.88
N GLU A 276 -18.74 1.76 5.14
CA GLU A 276 -19.11 0.76 4.13
C GLU A 276 -19.66 -0.53 4.75
N ALA A 277 -19.29 -0.89 6.00
CA ALA A 277 -19.97 -1.96 6.75
C ALA A 277 -21.43 -1.60 7.06
N TYR A 278 -21.72 -0.34 7.39
CA TYR A 278 -23.11 0.12 7.56
C TYR A 278 -23.89 0.01 6.25
N LEU A 279 -23.30 0.48 5.14
CA LEU A 279 -23.91 0.32 3.81
C LEU A 279 -24.16 -1.16 3.50
N ALA A 280 -23.19 -2.03 3.79
CA ALA A 280 -23.30 -3.48 3.59
C ALA A 280 -24.44 -4.10 4.39
N ASN A 281 -24.69 -3.64 5.61
CA ASN A 281 -25.87 -4.08 6.41
C ASN A 281 -27.19 -3.71 5.72
N LYS A 282 -27.25 -2.53 5.08
CA LYS A 282 -28.48 -2.05 4.43
C LYS A 282 -28.74 -2.67 3.06
N VAL A 283 -27.69 -2.87 2.25
CA VAL A 283 -27.86 -3.23 0.84
C VAL A 283 -27.27 -4.59 0.44
N SER A 284 -26.39 -5.18 1.25
CA SER A 284 -25.66 -6.42 0.88
C SER A 284 -25.93 -7.60 1.82
N GLY A 285 -26.64 -7.38 2.92
CA GLY A 285 -27.07 -8.43 3.85
C GLY A 285 -26.07 -8.76 4.96
N LEU A 286 -25.07 -7.89 5.23
CA LEU A 286 -24.22 -8.02 6.40
C LEU A 286 -25.09 -8.03 7.68
N SER A 287 -24.89 -9.00 8.56
CA SER A 287 -25.67 -9.09 9.78
C SER A 287 -25.38 -7.93 10.74
N ILE A 288 -26.37 -7.50 11.53
CA ILE A 288 -26.18 -6.46 12.54
C ILE A 288 -25.10 -6.88 13.55
N LYS A 289 -25.00 -8.14 13.87
CA LYS A 289 -23.96 -8.67 14.76
C LYS A 289 -22.55 -8.44 14.20
N GLU A 290 -22.32 -8.76 12.93
CA GLU A 290 -21.02 -8.54 12.29
C GLU A 290 -20.72 -7.04 12.13
N LEU A 291 -21.73 -6.22 11.81
CA LEU A 291 -21.59 -4.76 11.76
C LEU A 291 -21.11 -4.19 13.09
N GLU A 292 -21.76 -4.54 14.20
CA GLU A 292 -21.34 -4.08 15.54
C GLU A 292 -19.96 -4.62 15.92
N GLU A 293 -19.66 -5.87 15.59
CA GLU A 293 -18.36 -6.47 15.83
C GLU A 293 -17.23 -5.73 15.10
N ILE A 294 -17.47 -5.36 13.84
CA ILE A 294 -16.52 -4.56 13.05
C ILE A 294 -16.34 -3.19 13.70
N LYS A 295 -17.42 -2.46 13.95
CA LYS A 295 -17.37 -1.13 14.56
C LYS A 295 -16.58 -1.12 15.88
N GLU A 296 -16.90 -2.06 16.78
CA GLU A 296 -16.22 -2.18 18.07
C GLU A 296 -14.73 -2.52 17.93
N ALA A 297 -14.34 -3.33 16.93
CA ALA A 297 -12.95 -3.62 16.67
C ALA A 297 -12.17 -2.37 16.20
N PHE A 298 -12.80 -1.52 15.39
CA PHE A 298 -12.21 -0.25 14.96
C PHE A 298 -12.13 0.78 16.09
N LYS A 299 -13.20 0.95 16.89
CA LYS A 299 -13.20 1.85 18.05
C LYS A 299 -12.05 1.60 19.04
N ARG A 300 -11.61 0.36 19.17
CA ARG A 300 -10.51 -0.01 20.08
C ARG A 300 -9.12 0.33 19.55
N LYS A 301 -8.99 0.63 18.27
CA LYS A 301 -7.70 0.69 17.57
C LYS A 301 -7.45 2.03 16.88
N PHE A 302 -8.51 2.73 16.51
CA PHE A 302 -8.44 3.99 15.78
C PHE A 302 -9.18 5.08 16.56
N ASP A 303 -8.66 6.29 16.50
CA ASP A 303 -9.32 7.44 17.10
C ASP A 303 -10.59 7.80 16.34
N LEU A 304 -11.62 8.20 17.07
CA LEU A 304 -12.86 8.70 16.48
C LEU A 304 -12.62 10.08 15.87
N ILE A 305 -12.87 10.20 14.59
CA ILE A 305 -12.81 11.47 13.86
C ILE A 305 -14.23 11.99 13.66
N GLU A 306 -14.55 13.13 14.24
CA GLU A 306 -15.87 13.74 14.10
C GLU A 306 -15.98 14.54 12.80
N PHE A 307 -17.13 14.43 12.14
CA PHE A 307 -17.50 15.18 10.95
C PHE A 307 -18.81 15.93 11.20
N ASP A 308 -18.83 17.22 10.94
CA ASP A 308 -20.05 18.00 10.91
C ASP A 308 -20.82 17.80 9.59
N LYS A 309 -22.09 18.23 9.55
CA LYS A 309 -22.93 18.06 8.35
C LYS A 309 -22.36 18.72 7.11
N LYS A 310 -21.66 19.86 7.24
CA LYS A 310 -21.04 20.54 6.11
C LYS A 310 -19.89 19.74 5.54
N GLN A 311 -19.08 19.14 6.41
CA GLN A 311 -17.97 18.27 6.03
C GLN A 311 -18.47 17.01 5.34
N ILE A 312 -19.53 16.39 5.86
CA ILE A 312 -20.16 15.20 5.23
C ILE A 312 -20.67 15.53 3.83
N ASN A 313 -21.34 16.67 3.65
CA ASN A 313 -21.80 17.11 2.34
C ASN A 313 -20.63 17.33 1.36
N SER A 314 -19.54 17.95 1.82
CA SER A 314 -18.36 18.16 0.96
C SER A 314 -17.68 16.83 0.58
N ILE A 315 -17.63 15.86 1.48
CA ILE A 315 -17.13 14.50 1.17
C ILE A 315 -18.03 13.83 0.13
N ASN A 316 -19.36 13.94 0.25
CA ASN A 316 -20.31 13.42 -0.74
C ASN A 316 -20.14 14.08 -2.12
N GLU A 317 -19.88 15.38 -2.17
CA GLU A 317 -19.61 16.08 -3.43
C GLU A 317 -18.37 15.52 -4.14
N LEU A 318 -17.31 15.20 -3.41
CA LEU A 318 -16.11 14.54 -3.98
C LEU A 318 -16.45 13.19 -4.62
N LEU A 319 -17.27 12.37 -3.96
CA LEU A 319 -17.74 11.09 -4.52
C LEU A 319 -18.55 11.28 -5.80
N ILE A 320 -19.40 12.30 -5.86
CA ILE A 320 -20.22 12.60 -7.05
C ILE A 320 -19.37 13.13 -8.20
N HIS A 321 -18.31 13.90 -7.93
CA HIS A 321 -17.40 14.39 -8.97
C HIS A 321 -16.59 13.27 -9.60
N ASP A 322 -16.10 12.33 -8.82
CA ASP A 322 -15.46 11.12 -9.32
C ASP A 322 -16.44 10.26 -10.17
N LYS A 323 -17.69 10.19 -9.74
CA LYS A 323 -18.82 9.54 -10.42
C LYS A 323 -19.14 10.12 -11.80
N LYS A 324 -19.09 11.44 -12.01
CA LYS A 324 -19.32 12.08 -13.32
C LYS A 324 -18.29 11.64 -14.36
N ASN A 325 -17.10 11.26 -13.91
CA ASN A 325 -16.04 10.69 -14.75
C ASN A 325 -16.22 9.20 -15.04
N SER A 326 -17.09 8.48 -14.30
CA SER A 326 -17.27 7.02 -14.33
C SER A 326 -18.70 6.55 -14.69
N HIS A 327 -19.44 7.26 -15.54
CA HIS A 327 -20.78 6.87 -16.05
C HIS A 327 -21.94 6.91 -15.04
N GLY A 328 -21.84 7.66 -13.98
CA GLY A 328 -23.05 8.11 -13.26
C GLY A 328 -23.39 7.42 -11.94
N ASN A 329 -22.80 6.28 -11.55
CA ASN A 329 -23.10 5.60 -10.29
C ASN A 329 -21.86 5.41 -9.41
N ILE A 330 -21.96 5.66 -8.08
CA ILE A 330 -20.91 5.31 -7.13
C ILE A 330 -20.99 3.80 -6.89
N ASN A 331 -19.93 3.08 -7.25
CA ASN A 331 -19.85 1.66 -7.03
C ASN A 331 -19.00 1.36 -5.79
N PHE A 332 -19.56 0.56 -4.91
CA PHE A 332 -18.92 0.10 -3.68
C PHE A 332 -18.55 -1.36 -3.79
N THR A 333 -17.43 -1.71 -3.20
CA THR A 333 -17.13 -3.09 -2.82
C THR A 333 -17.56 -3.29 -1.39
N LEU A 334 -18.57 -4.12 -1.15
CA LEU A 334 -19.17 -4.35 0.17
C LEU A 334 -18.99 -5.80 0.63
N ILE A 335 -18.97 -6.01 1.94
CA ILE A 335 -18.97 -7.36 2.53
C ILE A 335 -20.42 -7.85 2.75
N LYS A 336 -20.72 -9.05 2.29
CA LYS A 336 -22.00 -9.72 2.57
C LYS A 336 -21.99 -10.42 3.93
N SER A 337 -20.85 -10.91 4.31
CA SER A 337 -20.44 -11.42 5.62
C SER A 337 -18.92 -11.41 5.67
N ILE A 338 -18.31 -11.57 6.83
CA ILE A 338 -16.85 -11.68 6.94
C ILE A 338 -16.33 -12.83 6.07
N GLY A 339 -15.40 -12.53 5.17
CA GLY A 339 -14.86 -13.45 4.16
C GLY A 339 -15.75 -13.63 2.91
N LYS A 340 -16.87 -12.88 2.80
CA LYS A 340 -17.71 -12.88 1.60
C LYS A 340 -18.06 -11.45 1.21
N TYR A 341 -17.88 -11.11 -0.03
CA TYR A 341 -18.04 -9.76 -0.55
C TYR A 341 -18.82 -9.74 -1.87
N VAL A 342 -19.26 -8.55 -2.23
CA VAL A 342 -19.96 -8.23 -3.48
C VAL A 342 -19.37 -6.93 -4.04
N ILE A 343 -19.19 -6.89 -5.35
CA ILE A 343 -18.72 -5.71 -6.08
C ILE A 343 -19.89 -4.94 -6.68
N ASP A 344 -19.59 -3.72 -7.12
CA ASP A 344 -20.51 -2.88 -7.90
C ASP A 344 -21.87 -2.64 -7.19
N GLN A 345 -21.85 -2.57 -5.86
CA GLN A 345 -23.04 -2.23 -5.07
C GLN A 345 -23.25 -0.71 -5.04
N GLN A 346 -24.49 -0.27 -4.96
CA GLN A 346 -24.84 1.14 -5.00
C GLN A 346 -25.48 1.58 -3.69
N ALA A 347 -25.18 2.80 -3.28
CA ALA A 347 -25.84 3.47 -2.16
C ALA A 347 -26.16 4.92 -2.58
N ASP A 348 -27.32 5.42 -2.14
CA ASP A 348 -27.70 6.80 -2.34
C ASP A 348 -27.05 7.73 -1.29
N GLU A 349 -27.09 9.02 -1.54
CA GLU A 349 -26.54 10.03 -0.65
C GLU A 349 -27.15 9.99 0.75
N LYS A 350 -28.45 9.71 0.87
CA LYS A 350 -29.13 9.62 2.15
C LYS A 350 -28.55 8.49 3.00
N LEU A 351 -28.33 7.33 2.39
CA LEU A 351 -27.75 6.17 3.09
C LEU A 351 -26.30 6.42 3.49
N ILE A 352 -25.52 7.17 2.69
CA ILE A 352 -24.16 7.57 3.06
C ILE A 352 -24.20 8.49 4.28
N ILE A 353 -25.10 9.48 4.34
CA ILE A 353 -25.26 10.34 5.52
C ILE A 353 -25.65 9.51 6.76
N GLU A 354 -26.58 8.56 6.64
CA GLU A 354 -26.92 7.65 7.71
C GLU A 354 -25.72 6.81 8.20
N ALA A 355 -24.80 6.43 7.32
CA ALA A 355 -23.57 5.73 7.68
C ALA A 355 -22.67 6.59 8.57
N PHE A 356 -22.52 7.89 8.25
CA PHE A 356 -21.78 8.82 9.12
C PHE A 356 -22.45 8.99 10.49
N ASP A 357 -23.80 9.11 10.54
CA ASP A 357 -24.54 9.17 11.80
C ASP A 357 -24.35 7.91 12.65
N TYR A 358 -24.26 6.75 12.00
CA TYR A 358 -23.96 5.48 12.67
C TYR A 358 -22.52 5.41 13.18
N TYR A 359 -21.55 5.87 12.39
CA TYR A 359 -20.12 5.89 12.76
C TYR A 359 -19.88 6.75 14.01
N LEU A 360 -20.55 7.90 14.13
CA LEU A 360 -20.40 8.86 15.23
C LEU A 360 -21.04 8.41 16.56
N LYS A 361 -21.95 7.44 16.55
CA LYS A 361 -22.56 6.85 17.77
C LYS A 361 -21.68 5.79 18.39
#